data_7697ee951ea737082ecc12b8eb8cd882
#
_entry.id   7697ee951ea737082ecc12b8eb8cd882
#
_cell.length_a   1.000
_cell.length_b   1.000
_cell.length_c   1.000
_cell.angle_alpha   90.00
_cell.angle_beta   90.00
_cell.angle_gamma   90.00
#
_symmetry.space_group_name_H-M   'P 1'
#
loop_
_entity.id
_entity.type
_entity.pdbx_description
1 polymer ?
#
loop_
_entity_poly.entity_id
_entity_poly.type
_entity_poly.pdbx_seq_one_letter_code
_entity_poly.pdbx_strand_id
1 'polypeptide(L)'
;MNQDQLKQLVAQEALKHVVEDAIVGVGSGSTVNLFIDSLSQMKNRIEGAVAASEASAQRLKQHGVRVVDLNSVNELPVYVDGADEVTEHLHMIKGGGGALTREKIVAAVAKTFVCICDASKLVPVLGKFPLPVEVIPMARSYVGRELRKLGAHPVLREGFTTDNGNLILDCHGLTLLDPPKLELNNITGVVTNGIFARRPADVLLLGSAQGVRTIARK
;
A
#
# COMPACT_ATOMS: atom_id res chain seq x y z
N MET A 1 -8.27 5.70 23.02
CA MET A 1 -6.96 5.41 22.36
C MET A 1 -6.70 6.46 21.31
N ASN A 2 -5.48 6.93 21.18
CA ASN A 2 -5.10 7.83 20.10
C ASN A 2 -4.78 7.02 18.82
N GLN A 3 -4.62 7.70 17.69
CA GLN A 3 -4.38 7.07 16.38
C GLN A 3 -3.11 6.21 16.36
N ASP A 4 -2.04 6.64 17.03
CA ASP A 4 -0.77 5.88 17.06
C ASP A 4 -0.91 4.58 17.87
N GLN A 5 -1.69 4.59 18.95
CA GLN A 5 -2.03 3.38 19.69
C GLN A 5 -2.82 2.39 18.85
N LEU A 6 -3.77 2.87 18.02
CA LEU A 6 -4.54 2.02 17.10
C LEU A 6 -3.65 1.38 16.02
N LYS A 7 -2.73 2.18 15.44
CA LYS A 7 -1.75 1.67 14.49
C LYS A 7 -0.83 0.62 15.12
N GLN A 8 -0.39 0.84 16.37
CA GLN A 8 0.43 -0.12 17.10
C GLN A 8 -0.29 -1.45 17.33
N LEU A 9 -1.59 -1.42 17.66
CA LEU A 9 -2.40 -2.64 17.84
C LEU A 9 -2.44 -3.47 16.55
N VAL A 10 -2.76 -2.86 15.41
CA VAL A 10 -2.84 -3.61 14.14
C VAL A 10 -1.48 -4.08 13.66
N ALA A 11 -0.42 -3.31 13.94
CA ALA A 11 0.95 -3.71 13.64
C ALA A 11 1.37 -4.98 14.42
N GLN A 12 1.02 -5.05 15.70
CA GLN A 12 1.26 -6.24 16.53
C GLN A 12 0.40 -7.43 16.11
N GLU A 13 -0.88 -7.20 15.81
CA GLU A 13 -1.79 -8.25 15.35
C GLU A 13 -1.31 -8.87 14.02
N ALA A 14 -0.75 -8.05 13.13
CA ALA A 14 -0.22 -8.50 11.85
C ALA A 14 0.93 -9.50 11.97
N LEU A 15 1.67 -9.52 13.09
CA LEU A 15 2.72 -10.53 13.33
C LEU A 15 2.17 -11.95 13.32
N LYS A 16 0.91 -12.16 13.66
CA LYS A 16 0.26 -13.48 13.63
C LYS A 16 0.12 -14.07 12.22
N HIS A 17 0.22 -13.22 11.21
CA HIS A 17 0.17 -13.63 9.79
C HIS A 17 1.56 -13.89 9.20
N VAL A 18 2.63 -13.53 9.92
CA VAL A 18 4.00 -13.77 9.47
C VAL A 18 4.29 -15.27 9.52
N VAL A 19 4.80 -15.78 8.40
CA VAL A 19 5.21 -17.18 8.28
C VAL A 19 6.68 -17.29 8.69
N GLU A 20 6.99 -18.20 9.60
CA GLU A 20 8.37 -18.47 10.02
C GLU A 20 9.14 -19.17 8.91
N ASP A 21 10.47 -19.04 8.94
CA ASP A 21 11.39 -19.59 7.93
C ASP A 21 10.99 -19.20 6.50
N ALA A 22 10.45 -17.99 6.32
CA ALA A 22 10.02 -17.45 5.03
C ALA A 22 10.35 -15.96 4.89
N ILE A 23 10.21 -15.44 3.67
CA ILE A 23 10.38 -14.03 3.35
C ILE A 23 9.04 -13.30 3.52
N VAL A 24 9.07 -12.13 4.17
CA VAL A 24 7.90 -11.29 4.43
C VAL A 24 7.90 -10.09 3.50
N GLY A 25 6.79 -9.86 2.80
CA GLY A 25 6.56 -8.60 2.07
C GLY A 25 6.17 -7.49 3.03
N VAL A 26 6.83 -6.34 2.91
CA VAL A 26 6.63 -5.19 3.79
C VAL A 26 6.36 -3.94 2.96
N GLY A 27 5.23 -3.32 3.20
CA GLY A 27 4.77 -2.11 2.54
C GLY A 27 5.46 -0.84 3.02
N SER A 28 4.71 0.27 3.05
CA SER A 28 5.25 1.57 3.45
C SER A 28 4.27 2.40 4.29
N GLY A 29 4.78 3.48 4.90
CA GLY A 29 3.99 4.43 5.67
C GLY A 29 4.00 4.22 7.18
N SER A 30 3.33 5.12 7.90
CA SER A 30 3.45 5.22 9.36
C SER A 30 2.99 4.00 10.13
N THR A 31 1.93 3.32 9.68
CA THR A 31 1.44 2.07 10.30
C THR A 31 2.42 0.92 10.04
N VAL A 32 2.96 0.85 8.82
CA VAL A 32 3.96 -0.17 8.45
C VAL A 32 5.27 0.03 9.19
N ASN A 33 5.67 1.26 9.49
CA ASN A 33 6.85 1.52 10.33
C ASN A 33 6.73 0.85 11.70
N LEU A 34 5.55 0.90 12.33
CA LEU A 34 5.29 0.21 13.59
C LEU A 34 5.27 -1.32 13.43
N PHE A 35 4.81 -1.81 12.27
CA PHE A 35 4.92 -3.22 11.94
C PHE A 35 6.39 -3.66 11.79
N ILE A 36 7.23 -2.87 11.10
CA ILE A 36 8.67 -3.15 10.98
C ILE A 36 9.34 -3.20 12.36
N ASP A 37 9.03 -2.25 13.24
CA ASP A 37 9.55 -2.22 14.60
C ASP A 37 9.17 -3.49 15.38
N SER A 38 7.92 -3.94 15.24
CA SER A 38 7.42 -5.16 15.86
C SER A 38 8.03 -6.41 15.21
N LEU A 39 8.17 -6.44 13.88
CA LEU A 39 8.76 -7.54 13.11
C LEU A 39 10.22 -7.80 13.49
N SER A 40 10.95 -6.76 13.94
CA SER A 40 12.33 -6.89 14.39
C SER A 40 12.52 -7.92 15.49
N GLN A 41 11.49 -8.16 16.31
CA GLN A 41 11.50 -9.19 17.36
C GLN A 41 11.50 -10.60 16.77
N MET A 42 11.07 -10.76 15.51
CA MET A 42 11.03 -12.03 14.80
C MET A 42 12.18 -12.20 13.80
N LYS A 43 13.17 -11.29 13.76
CA LYS A 43 14.22 -11.28 12.73
C LYS A 43 15.00 -12.60 12.60
N ASN A 44 15.13 -13.38 13.67
CA ASN A 44 15.79 -14.68 13.68
C ASN A 44 14.83 -15.84 13.35
N ARG A 45 13.55 -15.57 13.10
CA ARG A 45 12.49 -16.53 12.77
C ARG A 45 11.98 -16.36 11.35
N ILE A 46 12.54 -15.40 10.59
CA ILE A 46 12.24 -15.16 9.18
C ILE A 46 13.52 -15.18 8.36
N GLU A 47 13.43 -15.53 7.08
CA GLU A 47 14.59 -15.51 6.18
C GLU A 47 14.99 -14.10 5.75
N GLY A 48 14.07 -13.15 5.82
CA GLY A 48 14.25 -11.75 5.46
C GLY A 48 12.94 -11.08 5.05
N ALA A 49 13.07 -9.90 4.45
CA ALA A 49 11.92 -9.13 4.00
C ALA A 49 12.15 -8.51 2.62
N VAL A 50 11.09 -8.44 1.81
CA VAL A 50 11.02 -7.62 0.59
C VAL A 50 10.34 -6.31 0.94
N ALA A 51 10.99 -5.18 0.71
CA ALA A 51 10.46 -3.86 0.99
C ALA A 51 9.83 -3.21 -0.25
N ALA A 52 8.66 -2.61 -0.09
CA ALA A 52 7.97 -1.88 -1.15
C ALA A 52 8.42 -0.41 -1.29
N SER A 53 9.39 0.05 -0.50
CA SER A 53 10.00 1.38 -0.63
C SER A 53 11.43 1.39 -0.10
N GLU A 54 12.23 2.36 -0.57
CA GLU A 54 13.59 2.57 -0.04
C GLU A 54 13.57 2.93 1.45
N ALA A 55 12.60 3.72 1.89
CA ALA A 55 12.44 4.09 3.30
C ALA A 55 12.18 2.85 4.18
N SER A 56 11.30 1.95 3.75
CA SER A 56 11.03 0.69 4.46
C SER A 56 12.25 -0.24 4.44
N ALA A 57 12.99 -0.30 3.32
CA ALA A 57 14.22 -1.08 3.22
C ALA A 57 15.28 -0.58 4.21
N GLN A 58 15.47 0.74 4.31
CA GLN A 58 16.40 1.33 5.27
C GLN A 58 16.00 1.03 6.72
N ARG A 59 14.70 1.15 7.05
CA ARG A 59 14.19 0.88 8.40
C ARG A 59 14.39 -0.60 8.78
N LEU A 60 14.09 -1.53 7.87
CA LEU A 60 14.34 -2.97 8.08
C LEU A 60 15.82 -3.25 8.37
N LYS A 61 16.73 -2.66 7.58
CA LYS A 61 18.18 -2.79 7.79
C LYS A 61 18.62 -2.25 9.14
N GLN A 62 18.08 -1.09 9.58
CA GLN A 62 18.38 -0.50 10.89
C GLN A 62 17.96 -1.44 12.05
N HIS A 63 16.90 -2.21 11.88
CA HIS A 63 16.46 -3.23 12.84
C HIS A 63 17.17 -4.58 12.70
N GLY A 64 18.13 -4.68 11.77
CA GLY A 64 18.88 -5.92 11.53
C GLY A 64 18.08 -7.01 10.82
N VAL A 65 17.01 -6.64 10.12
CA VAL A 65 16.25 -7.54 9.24
C VAL A 65 16.92 -7.53 7.86
N ARG A 66 17.23 -8.72 7.33
CA ARG A 66 17.80 -8.89 6.00
C ARG A 66 16.78 -8.41 4.94
N VAL A 67 17.18 -7.47 4.09
CA VAL A 67 16.37 -7.05 2.94
C VAL A 67 16.76 -7.85 1.71
N VAL A 68 15.77 -8.43 1.03
CA VAL A 68 15.93 -9.32 -0.12
C VAL A 68 15.34 -8.66 -1.35
N ASP A 69 15.99 -8.82 -2.50
CA ASP A 69 15.46 -8.38 -3.80
C ASP A 69 14.30 -9.31 -4.21
N LEU A 70 13.17 -8.72 -4.61
CA LEU A 70 11.98 -9.48 -5.04
C LEU A 70 12.29 -10.42 -6.22
N ASN A 71 13.21 -10.06 -7.11
CA ASN A 71 13.61 -10.90 -8.25
C ASN A 71 14.32 -12.20 -7.83
N SER A 72 14.82 -12.27 -6.60
CA SER A 72 15.44 -13.47 -6.04
C SER A 72 14.49 -14.33 -5.22
N VAL A 73 13.21 -13.96 -5.13
CA VAL A 73 12.21 -14.62 -4.29
C VAL A 73 11.28 -15.44 -5.18
N ASN A 74 11.23 -16.75 -4.93
CA ASN A 74 10.33 -17.66 -5.65
C ASN A 74 8.89 -17.59 -5.12
N GLU A 75 8.73 -17.32 -3.83
CA GLU A 75 7.44 -17.33 -3.13
C GLU A 75 7.41 -16.26 -2.04
N LEU A 76 6.32 -15.51 -1.97
CA LEU A 76 6.07 -14.53 -0.93
C LEU A 76 4.77 -14.89 -0.20
N PRO A 77 4.85 -15.62 0.94
CA PRO A 77 3.65 -16.11 1.62
C PRO A 77 2.73 -14.99 2.09
N VAL A 78 3.30 -13.90 2.63
CA VAL A 78 2.53 -12.78 3.16
C VAL A 78 3.15 -11.44 2.81
N TYR A 79 2.29 -10.48 2.52
CA TYR A 79 2.59 -9.06 2.39
C TYR A 79 1.75 -8.27 3.36
N VAL A 80 2.37 -7.38 4.14
CA VAL A 80 1.70 -6.52 5.12
C VAL A 80 1.89 -5.07 4.72
N ASP A 81 0.78 -4.34 4.56
CA ASP A 81 0.81 -2.92 4.15
C ASP A 81 -0.38 -2.14 4.69
N GLY A 82 -0.28 -0.80 4.67
CA GLY A 82 -1.36 0.11 5.03
C GLY A 82 -2.25 0.49 3.85
N ALA A 83 -3.25 1.33 4.12
CA ALA A 83 -4.09 1.97 3.10
C ALA A 83 -4.41 3.41 3.47
N ASP A 84 -4.63 4.26 2.45
CA ASP A 84 -5.14 5.63 2.62
C ASP A 84 -6.67 5.62 2.78
N GLU A 85 -7.34 4.74 2.03
CA GLU A 85 -8.75 4.37 2.18
C GLU A 85 -8.93 2.87 1.94
N VAL A 86 -9.91 2.26 2.60
CA VAL A 86 -10.30 0.87 2.39
C VAL A 86 -11.82 0.73 2.55
N THR A 87 -12.44 -0.14 1.75
CA THR A 87 -13.86 -0.50 1.88
C THR A 87 -14.04 -1.87 2.56
N GLU A 88 -15.25 -2.22 2.96
CA GLU A 88 -15.57 -3.56 3.48
C GLU A 88 -15.40 -4.67 2.42
N HIS A 89 -15.32 -4.32 1.14
CA HIS A 89 -14.95 -5.25 0.04
C HIS A 89 -13.44 -5.41 -0.11
N LEU A 90 -12.64 -4.80 0.79
CA LEU A 90 -11.17 -4.81 0.80
C LEU A 90 -10.55 -4.12 -0.43
N HIS A 91 -11.33 -3.33 -1.18
CA HIS A 91 -10.79 -2.43 -2.19
C HIS A 91 -10.15 -1.23 -1.50
N MET A 92 -9.02 -0.75 -2.03
CA MET A 92 -8.24 0.30 -1.37
C MET A 92 -7.81 1.40 -2.33
N ILE A 93 -7.59 2.59 -1.79
CA ILE A 93 -6.68 3.60 -2.34
C ILE A 93 -5.40 3.55 -1.50
N LYS A 94 -4.26 3.52 -2.19
CA LYS A 94 -2.91 3.57 -1.63
C LYS A 94 -2.06 4.57 -2.42
N GLY A 95 -0.89 4.91 -1.89
CA GLY A 95 0.06 5.77 -2.56
C GLY A 95 0.14 7.20 -2.01
N GLY A 96 -0.46 7.48 -0.86
CA GLY A 96 -0.26 8.73 -0.12
C GLY A 96 1.23 9.01 0.17
N GLY A 97 2.00 7.96 0.47
CA GLY A 97 3.46 8.00 0.62
C GLY A 97 4.25 7.91 -0.70
N GLY A 98 3.59 7.72 -1.84
CA GLY A 98 4.23 7.68 -3.16
C GLY A 98 4.87 6.35 -3.58
N ALA A 99 4.71 5.28 -2.81
CA ALA A 99 5.30 3.98 -3.09
C ALA A 99 4.38 3.02 -3.88
N LEU A 100 3.23 3.51 -4.37
CA LEU A 100 2.12 2.70 -4.92
C LEU A 100 2.53 1.66 -5.95
N THR A 101 3.51 1.94 -6.80
CA THR A 101 3.94 1.04 -7.87
C THR A 101 4.64 -0.18 -7.30
N ARG A 102 5.64 0.02 -6.44
CA ARG A 102 6.36 -1.07 -5.77
C ARG A 102 5.44 -1.84 -4.82
N GLU A 103 4.55 -1.14 -4.10
CA GLU A 103 3.52 -1.77 -3.26
C GLU A 103 2.62 -2.70 -4.07
N LYS A 104 2.18 -2.25 -5.27
CA LYS A 104 1.34 -3.06 -6.16
C LYS A 104 2.07 -4.28 -6.71
N ILE A 105 3.35 -4.15 -7.02
CA ILE A 105 4.20 -5.26 -7.47
C ILE A 105 4.32 -6.32 -6.37
N VAL A 106 4.65 -5.91 -5.14
CA VAL A 106 4.80 -6.84 -4.02
C VAL A 106 3.46 -7.51 -3.69
N ALA A 107 2.34 -6.74 -3.70
CA ALA A 107 1.00 -7.28 -3.50
C ALA A 107 0.62 -8.34 -4.57
N ALA A 108 1.04 -8.15 -5.83
CA ALA A 108 0.74 -9.09 -6.92
C ALA A 108 1.49 -10.42 -6.76
N VAL A 109 2.69 -10.41 -6.19
CA VAL A 109 3.51 -11.61 -5.96
C VAL A 109 3.06 -12.37 -4.69
N ALA A 110 2.53 -11.65 -3.70
CA ALA A 110 2.18 -12.23 -2.42
C ALA A 110 0.95 -13.15 -2.49
N LYS A 111 1.02 -14.30 -1.82
CA LYS A 111 -0.13 -15.22 -1.66
C LYS A 111 -1.22 -14.57 -0.81
N THR A 112 -0.85 -14.00 0.32
CA THR A 112 -1.77 -13.31 1.23
C THR A 112 -1.37 -11.85 1.39
N PHE A 113 -2.29 -10.94 1.13
CA PHE A 113 -2.12 -9.52 1.41
C PHE A 113 -2.93 -9.13 2.65
N VAL A 114 -2.24 -8.76 3.71
CA VAL A 114 -2.81 -8.28 4.97
C VAL A 114 -2.75 -6.75 4.99
N CYS A 115 -3.90 -6.10 4.94
CA CYS A 115 -4.00 -4.65 5.11
C CYS A 115 -4.13 -4.31 6.59
N ILE A 116 -3.32 -3.35 7.06
CA ILE A 116 -3.33 -2.86 8.44
C ILE A 116 -3.65 -1.37 8.47
N CYS A 117 -4.73 -0.99 9.13
CA CYS A 117 -5.07 0.43 9.29
C CYS A 117 -5.94 0.69 10.52
N ASP A 118 -6.03 1.95 10.92
CA ASP A 118 -7.01 2.39 11.92
C ASP A 118 -8.40 2.61 11.29
N ALA A 119 -9.43 2.64 12.13
CA ALA A 119 -10.82 2.72 11.69
C ALA A 119 -11.18 3.98 10.88
N SER A 120 -10.37 5.05 10.94
CA SER A 120 -10.60 6.26 10.15
C SER A 120 -10.40 6.06 8.64
N LYS A 121 -9.72 4.95 8.26
CA LYS A 121 -9.44 4.60 6.86
C LYS A 121 -10.58 3.81 6.20
N LEU A 122 -11.51 3.27 6.99
CA LEU A 122 -12.66 2.55 6.47
C LEU A 122 -13.69 3.54 5.92
N VAL A 123 -14.02 3.40 4.64
CA VAL A 123 -14.97 4.25 3.92
C VAL A 123 -16.02 3.41 3.19
N PRO A 124 -17.25 3.91 3.00
CA PRO A 124 -18.26 3.20 2.23
C PRO A 124 -17.93 3.18 0.73
N VAL A 125 -17.30 4.24 0.21
CA VAL A 125 -16.92 4.40 -1.19
C VAL A 125 -15.57 5.09 -1.25
N LEU A 126 -14.66 4.61 -2.13
CA LEU A 126 -13.34 5.19 -2.34
C LEU A 126 -13.43 6.54 -3.09
N GLY A 127 -12.47 7.44 -2.84
CA GLY A 127 -12.29 8.67 -3.60
C GLY A 127 -12.37 9.95 -2.78
N LYS A 128 -12.59 9.88 -1.47
CA LYS A 128 -12.41 11.03 -0.58
C LYS A 128 -10.93 11.40 -0.49
N PHE A 129 -10.06 10.40 -0.36
CA PHE A 129 -8.61 10.57 -0.53
C PHE A 129 -8.31 10.72 -2.03
N PRO A 130 -7.47 11.69 -2.45
CA PRO A 130 -7.12 11.86 -3.85
C PRO A 130 -6.41 10.61 -4.38
N LEU A 131 -6.80 10.16 -5.57
CA LEU A 131 -6.20 8.98 -6.18
C LEU A 131 -4.81 9.31 -6.73
N PRO A 132 -3.72 8.73 -6.22
CA PRO A 132 -2.39 8.93 -6.79
C PRO A 132 -2.26 8.15 -8.11
N VAL A 133 -1.70 8.82 -9.13
CA VAL A 133 -1.35 8.22 -10.43
C VAL A 133 0.12 8.49 -10.69
N GLU A 134 0.94 7.42 -10.75
CA GLU A 134 2.36 7.53 -11.09
C GLU A 134 2.52 7.63 -12.59
N VAL A 135 3.28 8.64 -13.05
CA VAL A 135 3.43 8.97 -14.45
C VAL A 135 4.88 9.18 -14.82
N ILE A 136 5.25 8.76 -16.03
CA ILE A 136 6.54 9.12 -16.65
C ILE A 136 6.62 10.65 -16.73
N PRO A 137 7.75 11.30 -16.32
CA PRO A 137 7.87 12.76 -16.27
C PRO A 137 7.48 13.47 -17.57
N MET A 138 7.88 12.94 -18.73
CA MET A 138 7.54 13.46 -20.05
C MET A 138 6.03 13.47 -20.31
N ALA A 139 5.27 12.51 -19.74
CA ALA A 139 3.84 12.34 -19.99
C ALA A 139 2.94 13.17 -19.06
N ARG A 140 3.51 13.84 -18.06
CA ARG A 140 2.76 14.53 -16.99
C ARG A 140 1.57 15.36 -17.51
N SER A 141 1.81 16.25 -18.45
CA SER A 141 0.77 17.17 -18.95
C SER A 141 -0.26 16.45 -19.84
N TYR A 142 0.18 15.48 -20.62
CA TYR A 142 -0.71 14.66 -21.45
C TYR A 142 -1.63 13.81 -20.56
N VAL A 143 -1.06 13.05 -19.64
CA VAL A 143 -1.86 12.22 -18.71
C VAL A 143 -2.81 13.08 -17.89
N GLY A 144 -2.37 14.26 -17.42
CA GLY A 144 -3.24 15.19 -16.71
C GLY A 144 -4.47 15.62 -17.52
N ARG A 145 -4.33 15.83 -18.85
CA ARG A 145 -5.50 16.13 -19.73
C ARG A 145 -6.43 14.92 -19.88
N GLU A 146 -5.87 13.71 -20.04
CA GLU A 146 -6.69 12.49 -20.15
C GLU A 146 -7.47 12.21 -18.87
N LEU A 147 -6.86 12.39 -17.69
CA LEU A 147 -7.52 12.25 -16.41
C LEU A 147 -8.67 13.25 -16.21
N ARG A 148 -8.52 14.51 -16.71
CA ARG A 148 -9.60 15.50 -16.67
C ARG A 148 -10.81 15.09 -17.53
N LYS A 149 -10.61 14.43 -18.67
CA LYS A 149 -11.70 13.89 -19.49
C LYS A 149 -12.52 12.84 -18.75
N LEU A 150 -11.91 12.15 -17.76
CA LEU A 150 -12.57 11.19 -16.88
C LEU A 150 -13.22 11.84 -15.65
N GLY A 151 -13.24 13.17 -15.56
CA GLY A 151 -13.84 13.93 -14.47
C GLY A 151 -12.93 14.16 -13.26
N ALA A 152 -11.67 13.75 -13.33
CA ALA A 152 -10.70 13.98 -12.25
C ALA A 152 -10.14 15.40 -12.27
N HIS A 153 -9.69 15.88 -11.11
CA HIS A 153 -8.90 17.10 -10.96
C HIS A 153 -7.46 16.73 -10.57
N PRO A 154 -6.59 16.40 -11.55
CA PRO A 154 -5.20 15.99 -11.26
C PRO A 154 -4.36 17.19 -10.83
N VAL A 155 -3.65 17.05 -9.73
CA VAL A 155 -2.70 18.01 -9.18
C VAL A 155 -1.32 17.36 -9.10
N LEU A 156 -0.29 18.03 -9.64
CA LEU A 156 1.08 17.53 -9.49
C LEU A 156 1.47 17.53 -8.01
N ARG A 157 2.04 16.41 -7.54
CA ARG A 157 2.68 16.35 -6.22
C ARG A 157 4.04 17.03 -6.32
N GLU A 158 4.07 18.33 -6.02
CA GLU A 158 5.27 19.15 -6.16
C GLU A 158 6.37 18.71 -5.19
N GLY A 159 7.64 18.84 -5.63
CA GLY A 159 8.81 18.50 -4.82
C GLY A 159 8.97 17.01 -4.50
N PHE A 160 8.19 16.14 -5.16
CA PHE A 160 8.22 14.70 -4.93
C PHE A 160 8.59 13.93 -6.19
N THR A 161 9.50 12.97 -6.03
CA THR A 161 9.88 11.98 -7.04
C THR A 161 9.77 10.61 -6.41
N THR A 162 9.17 9.65 -7.12
CA THR A 162 9.04 8.27 -6.63
C THR A 162 10.39 7.56 -6.58
N ASP A 163 10.48 6.45 -5.85
CA ASP A 163 11.66 5.58 -5.83
C ASP A 163 12.02 5.02 -7.23
N ASN A 164 11.11 5.18 -8.21
CA ASN A 164 11.31 4.76 -9.60
C ASN A 164 11.70 5.94 -10.52
N GLY A 165 11.93 7.15 -9.98
CA GLY A 165 12.28 8.34 -10.75
C GLY A 165 11.09 9.01 -11.47
N ASN A 166 9.86 8.69 -11.11
CA ASN A 166 8.64 9.19 -11.74
C ASN A 166 7.96 10.29 -10.91
N LEU A 167 6.92 10.91 -11.48
CA LEU A 167 6.08 11.91 -10.83
C LEU A 167 4.74 11.30 -10.40
N ILE A 168 4.04 12.00 -9.51
CA ILE A 168 2.68 11.64 -9.10
C ILE A 168 1.72 12.79 -9.42
N LEU A 169 0.58 12.43 -10.03
CA LEU A 169 -0.61 13.26 -10.13
C LEU A 169 -1.61 12.78 -9.08
N ASP A 170 -1.93 13.62 -8.12
CA ASP A 170 -3.00 13.37 -7.15
C ASP A 170 -4.34 13.79 -7.74
N CYS A 171 -5.21 12.82 -8.03
CA CYS A 171 -6.49 13.02 -8.70
C CYS A 171 -7.61 13.21 -7.69
N HIS A 172 -8.12 14.44 -7.58
CA HIS A 172 -9.25 14.80 -6.74
C HIS A 172 -10.57 14.67 -7.48
N GLY A 173 -11.69 14.64 -6.74
CA GLY A 173 -13.05 14.71 -7.27
C GLY A 173 -13.58 13.42 -7.88
N LEU A 174 -12.89 12.31 -7.72
CA LEU A 174 -13.36 11.00 -8.16
C LEU A 174 -14.22 10.33 -7.08
N THR A 175 -15.32 9.67 -7.51
CA THR A 175 -16.10 8.75 -6.70
C THR A 175 -16.02 7.38 -7.35
N LEU A 176 -15.33 6.44 -6.70
CA LEU A 176 -14.99 5.15 -7.30
C LEU A 176 -16.02 4.08 -6.89
N LEU A 177 -17.15 4.06 -7.61
CA LEU A 177 -18.24 3.12 -7.36
C LEU A 177 -17.89 1.68 -7.79
N ASP A 178 -17.14 1.54 -8.89
CA ASP A 178 -16.70 0.24 -9.41
C ASP A 178 -15.18 0.28 -9.70
N PRO A 179 -14.33 0.31 -8.65
CA PRO A 179 -12.89 0.51 -8.80
C PRO A 179 -12.19 -0.49 -9.72
N PRO A 180 -12.57 -1.80 -9.75
CA PRO A 180 -11.91 -2.78 -10.62
C PRO A 180 -12.03 -2.49 -12.12
N LYS A 181 -13.07 -1.77 -12.54
CA LYS A 181 -13.32 -1.45 -13.96
C LYS A 181 -12.58 -0.23 -14.46
N LEU A 182 -12.01 0.58 -13.60
CA LEU A 182 -11.32 1.81 -14.02
C LEU A 182 -9.99 1.48 -14.73
N GLU A 183 -9.88 1.87 -16.01
CA GLU A 183 -8.80 1.48 -16.93
C GLU A 183 -7.70 2.56 -17.05
N LEU A 184 -7.27 3.18 -15.95
CA LEU A 184 -6.28 4.27 -15.96
C LEU A 184 -4.91 3.84 -16.50
N ASN A 185 -4.53 2.59 -16.31
CA ASN A 185 -3.23 2.08 -16.74
C ASN A 185 -3.12 1.99 -18.28
N ASN A 186 -4.22 2.11 -19.03
CA ASN A 186 -4.21 2.11 -20.49
C ASN A 186 -3.86 3.50 -21.08
N ILE A 187 -3.77 4.53 -20.27
CA ILE A 187 -3.32 5.85 -20.70
C ILE A 187 -1.81 5.84 -20.89
N THR A 188 -1.33 6.11 -22.10
CA THR A 188 0.11 6.15 -22.40
C THR A 188 0.85 7.11 -21.47
N GLY A 189 1.90 6.63 -20.82
CA GLY A 189 2.68 7.40 -19.84
C GLY A 189 2.24 7.24 -18.38
N VAL A 190 1.13 6.56 -18.12
CA VAL A 190 0.79 6.08 -16.78
C VAL A 190 1.63 4.84 -16.47
N VAL A 191 2.32 4.85 -15.34
CA VAL A 191 3.02 3.68 -14.81
C VAL A 191 2.01 2.78 -14.09
N THR A 192 1.32 3.32 -13.10
CA THR A 192 0.16 2.70 -12.45
C THR A 192 -0.59 3.74 -11.60
N ASN A 193 -1.65 3.33 -10.94
CA ASN A 193 -2.49 4.16 -10.08
C ASN A 193 -2.70 3.52 -8.71
N GLY A 194 -3.19 4.31 -7.75
CA GLY A 194 -3.37 3.90 -6.36
C GLY A 194 -4.58 3.01 -6.08
N ILE A 195 -5.34 2.56 -7.08
CA ILE A 195 -6.47 1.64 -6.88
C ILE A 195 -5.95 0.22 -6.72
N PHE A 196 -6.23 -0.40 -5.57
CA PHE A 196 -5.96 -1.81 -5.26
C PHE A 196 -7.30 -2.53 -5.14
N ALA A 197 -7.89 -2.90 -6.29
CA ALA A 197 -9.20 -3.52 -6.37
C ALA A 197 -9.21 -4.79 -7.24
N ARG A 198 -8.39 -4.86 -8.31
CA ARG A 198 -8.16 -6.10 -9.07
C ARG A 198 -7.37 -7.12 -8.23
N ARG A 199 -6.42 -6.65 -7.46
CA ARG A 199 -5.73 -7.37 -6.38
C ARG A 199 -5.99 -6.61 -5.07
N PRO A 200 -7.15 -6.84 -4.41
CA PRO A 200 -7.45 -6.24 -3.11
C PRO A 200 -6.68 -6.94 -1.99
N ALA A 201 -6.84 -6.50 -0.74
CA ALA A 201 -6.37 -7.27 0.40
C ALA A 201 -7.17 -8.57 0.55
N ASP A 202 -6.54 -9.58 1.15
CA ASP A 202 -7.21 -10.83 1.53
C ASP A 202 -7.72 -10.72 2.97
N VAL A 203 -7.01 -9.95 3.80
CA VAL A 203 -7.34 -9.71 5.20
C VAL A 203 -7.18 -8.23 5.50
N LEU A 204 -8.13 -7.64 6.20
CA LEU A 204 -8.06 -6.30 6.77
C LEU A 204 -8.06 -6.41 8.30
N LEU A 205 -7.01 -5.87 8.93
CA LEU A 205 -6.91 -5.67 10.36
C LEU A 205 -7.20 -4.20 10.67
N LEU A 206 -8.36 -3.95 11.25
CA LEU A 206 -8.90 -2.62 11.49
C LEU A 206 -8.81 -2.27 12.99
N GLY A 207 -7.93 -1.35 13.34
CA GLY A 207 -7.74 -0.89 14.73
C GLY A 207 -8.82 0.09 15.16
N SER A 208 -9.47 -0.21 16.28
CA SER A 208 -10.48 0.64 16.91
C SER A 208 -10.33 0.70 18.43
N ALA A 209 -11.09 1.55 19.11
CA ALA A 209 -11.09 1.62 20.57
C ALA A 209 -11.52 0.29 21.24
N GLN A 210 -12.25 -0.57 20.52
CA GLN A 210 -12.69 -1.89 20.97
C GLN A 210 -11.68 -3.00 20.68
N GLY A 211 -10.52 -2.67 20.07
CA GLY A 211 -9.48 -3.61 19.68
C GLY A 211 -9.34 -3.74 18.17
N VAL A 212 -8.82 -4.87 17.70
CA VAL A 212 -8.64 -5.15 16.27
C VAL A 212 -9.80 -5.97 15.74
N ARG A 213 -10.49 -5.44 14.73
CA ARG A 213 -11.51 -6.16 13.95
C ARG A 213 -10.81 -6.75 12.71
N THR A 214 -10.99 -8.04 12.49
CA THR A 214 -10.52 -8.73 11.29
C THR A 214 -11.65 -8.89 10.28
N ILE A 215 -11.42 -8.47 9.05
CA ILE A 215 -12.31 -8.69 7.91
C ILE A 215 -11.52 -9.49 6.88
N ALA A 216 -12.01 -10.68 6.52
CA ALA A 216 -11.39 -11.53 5.50
C ALA A 216 -12.24 -11.55 4.23
N ARG A 217 -11.56 -11.67 3.09
CA ARG A 217 -12.21 -11.88 1.80
C ARG A 217 -12.91 -13.24 1.80
N LYS A 218 -14.16 -13.24 1.38
CA LYS A 218 -14.96 -14.47 1.19
C LYS A 218 -14.59 -15.18 -0.10
#